data_b65903c3f4fa65a6a15892644a5b7551
#
_entry.id   b65903c3f4fa65a6a15892644a5b7551
#
_cell.length_a   1.000
_cell.length_b   1.000
_cell.length_c   1.000
_cell.angle_alpha   90.00
_cell.angle_beta   90.00
_cell.angle_gamma   90.00
#
_symmetry.space_group_name_H-M   'P 1'
#
loop_
_entity.id
_entity.type
_entity.pdbx_description
1 polymer ?
#
loop_
_entity_poly.entity_id
_entity_poly.type
_entity_poly.pdbx_seq_one_letter_code
_entity_poly.pdbx_strand_id
1 'polypeptide(L)'
;MLQLTQQTLSISVNMIVIQYEEDAYMTNAEIGYRIYLARKENHATLEEVAKKVGLTKSTIQRYEKGLINNVKLPNIQSIAKALNVNLNWIIGISEEMHTQRQLDFPIINYYNQLNDFGKKEATKYLEELTHFPKYTDNNFTNEENF
;
A
#
# COMPACT_ATOMS: atom_id res chain seq x y z
N MET A 1 -47.05 -17.29 6.33
CA MET A 1 -46.35 -17.12 5.04
C MET A 1 -45.25 -16.08 5.07
N LEU A 2 -45.41 -14.94 5.72
CA LEU A 2 -44.41 -13.85 5.77
C LEU A 2 -43.12 -14.17 6.62
N GLN A 3 -43.20 -15.07 7.62
CA GLN A 3 -42.07 -15.43 8.45
C GLN A 3 -41.05 -16.32 7.75
N LEU A 4 -41.49 -17.17 6.82
CA LEU A 4 -40.59 -18.04 6.03
C LEU A 4 -39.77 -17.28 4.99
N THR A 5 -40.29 -16.17 4.45
CA THR A 5 -39.59 -15.34 3.47
C THR A 5 -38.47 -14.50 4.11
N GLN A 6 -38.64 -14.05 5.35
CA GLN A 6 -37.56 -13.31 6.05
C GLN A 6 -36.41 -14.23 6.47
N GLN A 7 -36.70 -15.46 6.86
CA GLN A 7 -35.68 -16.43 7.25
C GLN A 7 -34.86 -16.92 6.05
N THR A 8 -35.50 -17.14 4.90
CA THR A 8 -34.81 -17.50 3.65
C THR A 8 -33.97 -16.35 3.08
N LEU A 9 -34.42 -15.10 3.20
CA LEU A 9 -33.64 -13.93 2.81
C LEU A 9 -32.42 -13.72 3.73
N SER A 10 -32.56 -13.92 5.04
CA SER A 10 -31.47 -13.84 6.00
C SER A 10 -30.39 -14.89 5.74
N ILE A 11 -30.79 -16.13 5.41
CA ILE A 11 -29.86 -17.21 5.06
C ILE A 11 -29.16 -16.91 3.73
N SER A 12 -29.87 -16.39 2.73
CA SER A 12 -29.28 -16.03 1.44
C SER A 12 -28.28 -14.88 1.57
N VAL A 13 -28.59 -13.87 2.37
CA VAL A 13 -27.68 -12.73 2.63
C VAL A 13 -26.45 -13.19 3.40
N ASN A 14 -26.61 -14.05 4.41
CA ASN A 14 -25.46 -14.61 5.14
C ASN A 14 -24.61 -15.51 4.27
N MET A 15 -25.19 -16.34 3.38
CA MET A 15 -24.43 -17.13 2.41
C MET A 15 -23.69 -16.23 1.41
N ILE A 16 -24.31 -15.17 0.93
CA ILE A 16 -23.67 -14.19 0.03
C ILE A 16 -22.53 -13.48 0.76
N VAL A 17 -22.72 -13.04 2.00
CA VAL A 17 -21.66 -12.38 2.80
C VAL A 17 -20.50 -13.36 3.06
N ILE A 18 -20.77 -14.60 3.39
CA ILE A 18 -19.73 -15.64 3.58
C ILE A 18 -18.99 -15.91 2.27
N GLN A 19 -19.68 -15.94 1.14
CA GLN A 19 -19.08 -16.14 -0.18
C GLN A 19 -18.17 -14.94 -0.58
N TYR A 20 -18.58 -13.69 -0.26
CA TYR A 20 -17.75 -12.50 -0.45
C TYR A 20 -16.54 -12.48 0.49
N GLU A 21 -16.63 -13.07 1.68
CA GLU A 21 -15.48 -13.17 2.59
C GLU A 21 -14.48 -14.26 2.17
N GLU A 22 -14.93 -15.37 1.57
CA GLU A 22 -14.03 -16.41 1.03
C GLU A 22 -13.31 -15.98 -0.25
N ASP A 23 -13.94 -15.17 -1.11
CA ASP A 23 -13.36 -14.65 -2.34
C ASP A 23 -12.45 -13.42 -2.12
N ALA A 24 -12.44 -12.85 -0.91
CA ALA A 24 -11.69 -11.63 -0.58
C ALA A 24 -10.24 -11.89 -0.13
N TYR A 25 -9.86 -13.13 0.15
CA TYR A 25 -8.50 -13.45 0.58
C TYR A 25 -7.65 -13.89 -0.61
N MET A 26 -6.54 -13.16 -0.83
CA MET A 26 -5.55 -13.59 -1.83
C MET A 26 -4.98 -14.96 -1.50
N THR A 27 -4.83 -15.78 -2.51
CA THR A 27 -4.15 -17.07 -2.38
C THR A 27 -2.66 -16.87 -2.06
N ASN A 28 -2.03 -17.89 -1.46
CA ASN A 28 -0.59 -17.85 -1.22
C ASN A 28 0.22 -17.66 -2.51
N ALA A 29 -0.29 -18.12 -3.66
CA ALA A 29 0.32 -17.92 -4.97
C ALA A 29 0.28 -16.45 -5.40
N GLU A 30 -0.82 -15.76 -5.19
CA GLU A 30 -0.98 -14.33 -5.52
C GLU A 30 -0.11 -13.46 -4.61
N ILE A 31 -0.11 -13.73 -3.29
CA ILE A 31 0.79 -13.07 -2.34
C ILE A 31 2.24 -13.27 -2.77
N GLY A 32 2.62 -14.50 -3.11
CA GLY A 32 3.96 -14.83 -3.57
C GLY A 32 4.35 -14.11 -4.86
N TYR A 33 3.42 -14.02 -5.80
CA TYR A 33 3.63 -13.30 -7.05
C TYR A 33 3.83 -11.80 -6.82
N ARG A 34 3.08 -11.17 -5.91
CA ARG A 34 3.28 -9.77 -5.55
C ARG A 34 4.63 -9.54 -4.87
N ILE A 35 5.09 -10.45 -4.02
CA ILE A 35 6.45 -10.40 -3.45
C ILE A 35 7.52 -10.48 -4.56
N TYR A 36 7.35 -11.39 -5.52
CA TYR A 36 8.24 -11.51 -6.67
C TYR A 36 8.30 -10.22 -7.49
N LEU A 37 7.14 -9.62 -7.80
CA LEU A 37 7.07 -8.35 -8.53
C LEU A 37 7.81 -7.24 -7.78
N ALA A 38 7.55 -7.08 -6.48
CA ALA A 38 8.20 -6.09 -5.64
C ALA A 38 9.73 -6.26 -5.63
N ARG A 39 10.20 -7.49 -5.51
CA ARG A 39 11.64 -7.77 -5.56
C ARG A 39 12.25 -7.41 -6.92
N LYS A 40 11.57 -7.76 -8.01
CA LYS A 40 12.04 -7.47 -9.37
C LYS A 40 12.11 -5.97 -9.64
N GLU A 41 11.12 -5.21 -9.21
CA GLU A 41 11.11 -3.75 -9.33
C GLU A 41 12.26 -3.10 -8.57
N ASN A 42 12.59 -3.63 -7.40
CA ASN A 42 13.73 -3.18 -6.61
C ASN A 42 15.08 -3.72 -7.12
N HIS A 43 15.10 -4.46 -8.24
CA HIS A 43 16.30 -5.10 -8.78
C HIS A 43 17.06 -5.97 -7.75
N ALA A 44 16.36 -6.43 -6.70
CA ALA A 44 16.96 -7.19 -5.61
C ALA A 44 17.04 -8.69 -5.92
N THR A 45 18.09 -9.34 -5.46
CA THR A 45 18.21 -10.79 -5.49
C THR A 45 17.46 -11.44 -4.34
N LEU A 46 17.15 -12.73 -4.47
CA LEU A 46 16.55 -13.51 -3.37
C LEU A 46 17.42 -13.50 -2.10
N GLU A 47 18.74 -13.48 -2.28
CA GLU A 47 19.74 -13.47 -1.21
C GLU A 47 19.72 -12.14 -0.43
N GLU A 48 19.68 -11.02 -1.14
CA GLU A 48 19.61 -9.68 -0.53
C GLU A 48 18.35 -9.50 0.28
N VAL A 49 17.19 -9.91 -0.25
CA VAL A 49 15.93 -9.85 0.50
C VAL A 49 15.99 -10.75 1.73
N ALA A 50 16.46 -12.00 1.57
CA ALA A 50 16.60 -12.95 2.66
C ALA A 50 17.46 -12.39 3.79
N LYS A 51 18.62 -11.81 3.47
CA LYS A 51 19.53 -11.18 4.43
C LYS A 51 18.87 -10.02 5.18
N LYS A 52 18.12 -9.15 4.47
CA LYS A 52 17.42 -8.00 5.08
C LYS A 52 16.34 -8.41 6.08
N VAL A 53 15.67 -9.54 5.84
CA VAL A 53 14.54 -9.98 6.69
C VAL A 53 14.90 -11.11 7.66
N GLY A 54 16.17 -11.54 7.69
CA GLY A 54 16.62 -12.61 8.59
C GLY A 54 16.07 -13.99 8.22
N LEU A 55 15.78 -14.23 6.93
CA LEU A 55 15.32 -15.51 6.40
C LEU A 55 16.36 -16.13 5.48
N THR A 56 16.14 -17.38 5.05
CA THR A 56 16.99 -18.03 4.04
C THR A 56 16.51 -17.69 2.62
N LYS A 57 17.43 -17.73 1.65
CA LYS A 57 17.11 -17.58 0.22
C LYS A 57 16.00 -18.54 -0.22
N SER A 58 16.10 -19.81 0.19
CA SER A 58 15.08 -20.82 -0.13
C SER A 58 13.70 -20.48 0.46
N THR A 59 13.66 -19.86 1.64
CA THR A 59 12.42 -19.40 2.25
C THR A 59 11.77 -18.29 1.42
N ILE A 60 12.53 -17.28 1.00
CA ILE A 60 12.00 -16.21 0.11
C ILE A 60 11.52 -16.81 -1.21
N GLN A 61 12.27 -17.73 -1.81
CA GLN A 61 11.87 -18.40 -3.04
C GLN A 61 10.55 -19.19 -2.87
N ARG A 62 10.34 -19.84 -1.72
CA ARG A 62 9.09 -20.54 -1.41
C ARG A 62 7.92 -19.58 -1.22
N TYR A 63 8.16 -18.39 -0.62
CA TYR A 63 7.15 -17.34 -0.57
C TYR A 63 6.73 -16.92 -1.98
N GLU A 64 7.67 -16.57 -2.84
CA GLU A 64 7.40 -16.13 -4.21
C GLU A 64 6.67 -17.17 -5.06
N LYS A 65 6.90 -18.45 -4.80
CA LYS A 65 6.22 -19.57 -5.47
C LYS A 65 4.87 -19.96 -4.84
N GLY A 66 4.46 -19.28 -3.77
CA GLY A 66 3.23 -19.64 -3.05
C GLY A 66 3.29 -20.99 -2.34
N LEU A 67 4.48 -21.53 -2.07
CA LEU A 67 4.71 -22.85 -1.47
C LEU A 67 4.76 -22.83 0.07
N ILE A 68 4.31 -21.77 0.69
CA ILE A 68 4.22 -21.62 2.14
C ILE A 68 2.76 -21.82 2.55
N ASN A 69 2.45 -22.95 3.15
CA ASN A 69 1.07 -23.28 3.57
C ASN A 69 0.54 -22.40 4.71
N ASN A 70 1.43 -21.89 5.56
CA ASN A 70 1.07 -20.99 6.66
C ASN A 70 1.90 -19.71 6.54
N VAL A 71 1.34 -18.75 5.82
CA VAL A 71 1.93 -17.43 5.62
C VAL A 71 1.84 -16.64 6.93
N LYS A 72 2.99 -16.37 7.54
CA LYS A 72 3.06 -15.58 8.77
C LYS A 72 3.08 -14.09 8.43
N LEU A 73 2.07 -13.36 8.90
CA LEU A 73 1.94 -11.92 8.67
C LEU A 73 3.21 -11.12 9.07
N PRO A 74 3.89 -11.40 10.19
CA PRO A 74 5.14 -10.71 10.53
C PRO A 74 6.25 -10.88 9.47
N ASN A 75 6.34 -12.04 8.81
CA ASN A 75 7.31 -12.26 7.75
C ASN A 75 6.95 -11.44 6.49
N ILE A 76 5.67 -11.42 6.10
CA ILE A 76 5.22 -10.61 4.97
C ILE A 76 5.43 -9.12 5.25
N GLN A 77 5.17 -8.66 6.48
CA GLN A 77 5.43 -7.28 6.90
C GLN A 77 6.93 -6.93 6.81
N SER A 78 7.81 -7.84 7.23
CA SER A 78 9.26 -7.64 7.13
C SER A 78 9.72 -7.59 5.66
N ILE A 79 9.16 -8.45 4.80
CA ILE A 79 9.44 -8.47 3.36
C ILE A 79 8.93 -7.18 2.71
N ALA A 80 7.70 -6.74 3.00
CA ALA A 80 7.13 -5.48 2.50
C ALA A 80 8.03 -4.29 2.83
N LYS A 81 8.46 -4.20 4.09
CA LYS A 81 9.38 -3.16 4.57
C LYS A 81 10.74 -3.22 3.86
N ALA A 82 11.33 -4.42 3.71
CA ALA A 82 12.62 -4.62 3.06
C ALA A 82 12.60 -4.24 1.57
N LEU A 83 11.45 -4.40 0.91
CA LEU A 83 11.20 -4.06 -0.48
C LEU A 83 10.57 -2.68 -0.68
N ASN A 84 10.30 -1.94 0.41
CA ASN A 84 9.67 -0.62 0.37
C ASN A 84 8.35 -0.61 -0.41
N VAL A 85 7.49 -1.59 -0.14
CA VAL A 85 6.17 -1.71 -0.73
C VAL A 85 5.08 -1.76 0.33
N ASN A 86 3.85 -1.47 -0.08
CA ASN A 86 2.68 -1.49 0.78
C ASN A 86 2.32 -2.93 1.18
N LEU A 87 2.29 -3.21 2.49
CA LEU A 87 1.84 -4.48 3.01
C LEU A 87 0.42 -4.82 2.52
N ASN A 88 -0.49 -3.82 2.54
CA ASN A 88 -1.87 -4.00 2.11
C ASN A 88 -1.97 -4.37 0.62
N TRP A 89 -1.03 -3.90 -0.20
CA TRP A 89 -0.94 -4.34 -1.58
C TRP A 89 -0.48 -5.81 -1.66
N ILE A 90 0.54 -6.23 -0.90
CA ILE A 90 0.99 -7.63 -0.94
C ILE A 90 -0.15 -8.60 -0.57
N ILE A 91 -0.98 -8.25 0.42
CA ILE A 91 -2.06 -9.10 0.93
C ILE A 91 -3.43 -8.85 0.25
N GLY A 92 -3.49 -7.96 -0.76
CA GLY A 92 -4.67 -7.76 -1.59
C GLY A 92 -5.72 -6.77 -1.08
N ILE A 93 -5.43 -6.04 0.00
CA ILE A 93 -6.34 -5.01 0.54
C ILE A 93 -6.26 -3.70 -0.27
N SER A 94 -5.13 -3.45 -0.93
CA SER A 94 -4.88 -2.25 -1.73
C SER A 94 -4.35 -2.63 -3.11
N GLU A 95 -4.72 -1.86 -4.13
CA GLU A 95 -4.14 -1.97 -5.46
C GLU A 95 -2.85 -1.15 -5.61
N GLU A 96 -2.52 -0.30 -4.64
CA GLU A 96 -1.33 0.53 -4.66
C GLU A 96 -0.12 -0.20 -4.10
N MET A 97 0.82 -0.59 -4.97
CA MET A 97 2.05 -1.30 -4.63
C MET A 97 2.96 -0.48 -3.71
N HIS A 98 3.12 0.79 -4.01
CA HIS A 98 3.83 1.70 -3.13
C HIS A 98 2.81 2.40 -2.24
N THR A 99 3.01 2.32 -0.94
CA THR A 99 2.40 3.31 -0.05
C THR A 99 2.77 4.64 -0.68
N GLN A 100 1.76 5.50 -0.98
CA GLN A 100 2.06 6.88 -1.38
C GLN A 100 3.20 7.28 -0.48
N ARG A 101 4.38 7.50 -1.07
CA ARG A 101 5.53 7.89 -0.28
C ARG A 101 4.97 8.94 0.63
N GLN A 102 5.04 8.72 1.94
CA GLN A 102 5.06 9.85 2.83
C GLN A 102 6.18 10.68 2.23
N LEU A 103 5.77 11.52 1.27
CA LEU A 103 6.70 12.44 0.64
C LEU A 103 7.22 13.16 1.85
N ASP A 104 8.49 12.91 2.21
CA ASP A 104 9.22 13.71 3.20
C ASP A 104 9.35 15.12 2.60
N PHE A 105 8.20 15.72 2.32
CA PHE A 105 8.14 17.13 2.03
C PHE A 105 8.35 17.81 3.38
N PRO A 106 9.42 18.58 3.51
CA PRO A 106 9.63 19.39 4.71
C PRO A 106 8.37 20.17 5.10
N ILE A 107 7.52 20.48 4.14
CA ILE A 107 6.25 21.18 4.33
C ILE A 107 5.29 20.41 5.26
N ILE A 108 5.23 19.07 5.19
CA ILE A 108 4.38 18.27 6.08
C ILE A 108 4.87 18.39 7.53
N ASN A 109 6.18 18.39 7.73
CA ASN A 109 6.77 18.55 9.06
C ASN A 109 6.48 19.95 9.64
N TYR A 110 6.58 21.00 8.83
CA TYR A 110 6.21 22.36 9.24
C TYR A 110 4.72 22.48 9.51
N TYR A 111 3.87 21.95 8.62
CA TYR A 111 2.42 21.97 8.78
C TYR A 111 1.96 21.30 10.07
N ASN A 112 2.56 20.15 10.43
CA ASN A 112 2.20 19.41 11.62
C ASN A 112 2.59 20.11 12.94
N GLN A 113 3.53 21.06 12.90
CA GLN A 113 3.91 21.89 14.05
C GLN A 113 2.96 23.08 14.29
N LEU A 114 2.10 23.40 13.31
CA LEU A 114 1.15 24.50 13.43
C LEU A 114 -0.06 24.10 14.29
N ASN A 115 -0.61 25.05 15.02
CA ASN A 115 -1.93 24.92 15.64
C ASN A 115 -3.05 25.01 14.58
N ASP A 116 -4.30 24.84 14.97
CA ASP A 116 -5.44 24.80 14.02
C ASP A 116 -5.58 26.10 13.22
N PHE A 117 -5.30 27.25 13.84
CA PHE A 117 -5.31 28.54 13.14
C PHE A 117 -4.18 28.61 12.11
N GLY A 118 -2.96 28.24 12.48
CA GLY A 118 -1.81 28.22 11.59
C GLY A 118 -1.99 27.24 10.42
N LYS A 119 -2.60 26.08 10.65
CA LYS A 119 -2.94 25.11 9.60
C LYS A 119 -3.92 25.69 8.59
N LYS A 120 -4.95 26.41 9.06
CA LYS A 120 -5.91 27.09 8.19
C LYS A 120 -5.26 28.16 7.32
N GLU A 121 -4.40 28.99 7.91
CA GLU A 121 -3.66 30.02 7.15
C GLU A 121 -2.70 29.39 6.14
N ALA A 122 -1.93 28.36 6.53
CA ALA A 122 -1.03 27.66 5.63
C ALA A 122 -1.77 27.05 4.43
N THR A 123 -2.93 26.43 4.65
CA THR A 123 -3.76 25.88 3.59
C THR A 123 -4.21 26.96 2.61
N LYS A 124 -4.64 28.11 3.12
CA LYS A 124 -5.05 29.26 2.31
C LYS A 124 -3.90 29.76 1.43
N TYR A 125 -2.70 29.93 1.99
CA TYR A 125 -1.52 30.35 1.21
C TYR A 125 -1.15 29.33 0.12
N LEU A 126 -1.23 28.05 0.42
CA LEU A 126 -0.98 27.00 -0.58
C LEU A 126 -2.00 27.04 -1.70
N GLU A 127 -3.28 27.22 -1.38
CA GLU A 127 -4.34 27.39 -2.36
C GLU A 127 -4.10 28.62 -3.26
N GLU A 128 -3.75 29.76 -2.67
CA GLU A 128 -3.41 30.97 -3.43
C GLU A 128 -2.24 30.73 -4.41
N LEU A 129 -1.20 29.99 -4.00
CA LEU A 129 -0.07 29.68 -4.87
C LEU A 129 -0.48 28.84 -6.09
N THR A 130 -1.49 27.98 -5.98
CA THR A 130 -1.97 27.17 -7.12
C THR A 130 -2.62 28.00 -8.23
N HIS A 131 -3.01 29.24 -7.97
CA HIS A 131 -3.57 30.14 -8.98
C HIS A 131 -2.51 30.80 -9.87
N PHE A 132 -1.23 30.67 -9.53
CA PHE A 132 -0.15 31.23 -10.34
C PHE A 132 0.46 30.17 -11.25
N PRO A 133 0.37 30.31 -12.60
CA PRO A 133 0.91 29.35 -13.55
C PRO A 133 2.40 29.02 -13.32
N LYS A 134 3.20 29.99 -12.88
CA LYS A 134 4.62 29.79 -12.59
C LYS A 134 4.91 28.77 -11.49
N TYR A 135 3.92 28.44 -10.64
CA TYR A 135 4.08 27.46 -9.56
C TYR A 135 3.38 26.13 -9.85
N THR A 136 2.58 26.06 -10.92
CA THR A 136 1.78 24.87 -11.29
C THR A 136 2.19 24.27 -12.63
N ASP A 137 2.89 25.04 -13.48
CA ASP A 137 3.39 24.55 -14.76
C ASP A 137 4.74 23.82 -14.58
N ASN A 138 4.75 22.53 -14.84
CA ASN A 138 5.95 21.69 -14.77
C ASN A 138 7.01 22.03 -15.82
N ASN A 139 6.67 22.81 -16.84
CA ASN A 139 7.58 23.29 -17.89
C ASN A 139 8.14 24.69 -17.59
N PHE A 140 7.76 25.26 -16.45
CA PHE A 140 8.25 26.59 -16.07
C PHE A 140 9.72 26.48 -15.65
N THR A 141 10.62 26.93 -16.52
CA THR A 141 12.04 27.09 -16.20
C THR A 141 12.27 28.48 -15.67
N ASN A 142 12.79 28.58 -14.45
CA ASN A 142 13.30 29.85 -13.94
C ASN A 142 14.56 30.22 -14.75
N GLU A 143 14.37 30.88 -15.90
CA GLU A 143 15.45 31.60 -16.59
C GLU A 143 15.63 32.98 -15.95
N GLU A 144 15.89 33.03 -14.68
CA GLU A 144 16.47 34.20 -14.05
C GLU A 144 17.86 33.83 -13.58
N ASN A 145 18.78 34.12 -14.48
CA ASN A 145 20.21 34.16 -14.28
C ASN A 145 20.60 34.98 -13.05
N PHE A 146 21.44 34.38 -12.25
CA PHE A 146 22.39 35.15 -11.45
C PHE A 146 23.64 35.41 -12.26
#